data_2d5828ac9297097372bb6459f43b14a2
#
_entry.id   2d5828ac9297097372bb6459f43b14a2
#
_cell.length_a   1.000
_cell.length_b   1.000
_cell.length_c   1.000
_cell.angle_alpha   90.00
_cell.angle_beta   90.00
_cell.angle_gamma   90.00
#
_symmetry.space_group_name_H-M   'P 1'
#
loop_
_entity.id
_entity.type
_entity.pdbx_description
1 polymer ?
#
loop_
_entity_poly.entity_id
_entity_poly.type
_entity_poly.pdbx_seq_one_letter_code
_entity_poly.pdbx_strand_id
1 'polypeptide(L)'
;MKGMFRTGLILFAAAAAACAPRERTLVLLSTNDMHAKIQNFPRLAAAVENCRDTAQLVVLVDAGDRWTGNAYVDMAATPGMPMIALMNRLGYDVATLGNHEFDHGQAFLGRMIDSMAFEVVCANVTSDTCTFPQLPPYVVLDKDGIRIGFVGVVTNYEGPGHPAGNASSFEGLEFPDPQAMAMKYAAELRPKIDLLVLVSHMGDDRDVELLGKETRFDVVIGGHTHVTVS
;
A
#
# COMPACT_ATOMS: atom_id res chain seq x y z
N MET A 1 -7.15 14.06 84.78
CA MET A 1 -6.36 13.32 83.74
C MET A 1 -7.10 13.48 82.41
N LYS A 2 -6.58 14.34 81.55
CA LYS A 2 -7.15 14.62 80.20
C LYS A 2 -6.33 13.87 79.12
N GLY A 3 -6.93 12.85 78.53
CA GLY A 3 -6.31 12.11 77.40
C GLY A 3 -6.48 12.88 76.08
N MET A 4 -5.38 13.19 75.44
CA MET A 4 -5.32 13.89 74.20
C MET A 4 -5.26 12.85 73.04
N PHE A 5 -6.36 12.67 72.27
CA PHE A 5 -6.38 11.88 71.06
C PHE A 5 -5.71 12.68 69.94
N ARG A 6 -4.56 12.21 69.46
CA ARG A 6 -3.94 12.72 68.24
C ARG A 6 -4.49 11.96 67.04
N THR A 7 -5.30 12.61 66.22
CA THR A 7 -5.79 12.10 64.95
C THR A 7 -4.68 12.30 63.93
N GLY A 8 -4.04 11.21 63.53
CA GLY A 8 -3.06 11.23 62.42
C GLY A 8 -3.78 11.28 61.09
N LEU A 9 -3.56 12.35 60.32
CA LEU A 9 -4.05 12.49 58.96
C LEU A 9 -3.08 11.76 58.03
N ILE A 10 -3.50 10.62 57.45
CA ILE A 10 -2.73 9.90 56.44
C ILE A 10 -3.05 10.51 55.07
N LEU A 11 -2.13 11.31 54.51
CA LEU A 11 -2.21 11.79 53.13
C LEU A 11 -1.85 10.62 52.20
N PHE A 12 -2.83 10.10 51.46
CA PHE A 12 -2.58 9.23 50.29
C PHE A 12 -2.18 10.12 49.12
N ALA A 13 -0.88 10.19 48.80
CA ALA A 13 -0.39 10.74 47.56
C ALA A 13 -0.63 9.69 46.46
N ALA A 14 -1.70 9.84 45.67
CA ALA A 14 -1.87 9.09 44.44
C ALA A 14 -0.85 9.61 43.43
N ALA A 15 0.22 8.88 43.22
CA ALA A 15 1.14 9.10 42.11
C ALA A 15 0.40 8.77 40.81
N ALA A 16 -0.14 9.79 40.13
CA ALA A 16 -0.55 9.67 38.74
C ALA A 16 0.73 9.42 37.93
N ALA A 17 0.98 8.17 37.60
CA ALA A 17 1.98 7.83 36.60
C ALA A 17 1.48 8.46 35.27
N ALA A 18 2.01 9.64 34.95
CA ALA A 18 1.82 10.24 33.64
C ALA A 18 2.40 9.27 32.62
N CYS A 19 1.52 8.59 31.89
CA CYS A 19 1.92 7.78 30.75
C CYS A 19 2.46 8.76 29.70
N ALA A 20 3.77 8.99 29.69
CA ALA A 20 4.40 9.75 28.63
C ALA A 20 4.09 9.03 27.29
N PRO A 21 3.71 9.74 26.23
CA PRO A 21 3.49 9.12 24.94
C PRO A 21 4.76 8.39 24.56
N ARG A 22 4.65 7.08 24.38
CA ARG A 22 5.77 6.25 23.98
C ARG A 22 5.99 6.50 22.50
N GLU A 23 7.12 7.07 22.13
CA GLU A 23 7.53 7.14 20.72
C GLU A 23 7.50 5.75 20.11
N ARG A 24 6.90 5.63 18.93
CA ARG A 24 6.82 4.39 18.17
C ARG A 24 7.47 4.61 16.82
N THR A 25 8.28 3.67 16.40
CA THR A 25 8.90 3.68 15.08
C THR A 25 8.10 2.79 14.15
N LEU A 26 7.47 3.40 13.15
CA LEU A 26 6.86 2.72 12.01
C LEU A 26 7.79 2.87 10.80
N VAL A 27 8.14 1.75 10.17
CA VAL A 27 8.90 1.71 8.93
C VAL A 27 7.96 1.27 7.81
N LEU A 28 7.80 2.13 6.80
CA LEU A 28 7.16 1.78 5.53
C LEU A 28 8.26 1.38 4.55
N LEU A 29 8.25 0.12 4.13
CA LEU A 29 9.11 -0.39 3.07
C LEU A 29 8.28 -0.49 1.79
N SER A 30 8.87 -0.11 0.67
CA SER A 30 8.16 -0.19 -0.61
C SER A 30 9.00 -0.82 -1.69
N THR A 31 8.29 -1.47 -2.63
CA THR A 31 8.79 -1.85 -3.94
C THR A 31 7.88 -1.28 -5.01
N ASN A 32 8.43 -1.08 -6.19
CA ASN A 32 7.72 -0.68 -7.40
C ASN A 32 8.47 -1.19 -8.62
N ASP A 33 7.79 -1.35 -9.73
CA ASP A 33 8.39 -1.67 -11.04
C ASP A 33 9.39 -2.83 -10.97
N MET A 34 9.02 -3.89 -10.23
CA MET A 34 9.90 -5.04 -10.03
C MET A 34 10.13 -5.83 -11.33
N HIS A 35 9.16 -5.79 -12.26
CA HIS A 35 9.26 -6.43 -13.58
C HIS A 35 9.89 -7.82 -13.52
N ALA A 36 9.35 -8.66 -12.64
CA ALA A 36 9.76 -10.05 -12.46
C ALA A 36 11.25 -10.26 -12.13
N LYS A 37 11.95 -9.26 -11.60
CA LYS A 37 13.39 -9.34 -11.26
C LYS A 37 13.60 -10.20 -9.99
N ILE A 38 13.23 -11.48 -10.06
CA ILE A 38 13.29 -12.44 -8.94
C ILE A 38 14.68 -12.57 -8.33
N GLN A 39 15.74 -12.33 -9.10
CA GLN A 39 17.12 -12.37 -8.62
C GLN A 39 17.42 -11.34 -7.53
N ASN A 40 16.59 -10.30 -7.39
CA ASN A 40 16.74 -9.28 -6.36
C ASN A 40 16.10 -9.68 -5.01
N PHE A 41 15.22 -10.68 -5.01
CA PHE A 41 14.47 -11.08 -3.80
C PHE A 41 15.33 -11.47 -2.61
N PRO A 42 16.48 -12.17 -2.74
CA PRO A 42 17.32 -12.46 -1.58
C PRO A 42 17.83 -11.19 -0.87
N ARG A 43 18.15 -10.15 -1.64
CA ARG A 43 18.58 -8.84 -1.08
C ARG A 43 17.41 -8.10 -0.43
N LEU A 44 16.26 -8.12 -1.09
CA LEU A 44 15.02 -7.53 -0.56
C LEU A 44 14.63 -8.23 0.75
N ALA A 45 14.63 -9.56 0.78
CA ALA A 45 14.30 -10.33 1.99
C ALA A 45 15.23 -9.97 3.15
N ALA A 46 16.54 -9.91 2.92
CA ALA A 46 17.50 -9.53 3.96
C ALA A 46 17.24 -8.10 4.48
N ALA A 47 16.86 -7.15 3.61
CA ALA A 47 16.52 -5.79 4.01
C ALA A 47 15.23 -5.74 4.85
N VAL A 48 14.20 -6.48 4.44
CA VAL A 48 12.92 -6.58 5.16
C VAL A 48 13.13 -7.22 6.54
N GLU A 49 13.87 -8.32 6.62
CA GLU A 49 14.18 -8.99 7.88
C GLU A 49 14.94 -8.07 8.84
N ASN A 50 15.98 -7.37 8.34
CA ASN A 50 16.72 -6.41 9.15
C ASN A 50 15.82 -5.28 9.69
N CYS A 51 14.87 -4.79 8.90
CA CYS A 51 13.92 -3.79 9.37
C CYS A 51 12.97 -4.37 10.43
N ARG A 52 12.50 -5.61 10.25
CA ARG A 52 11.64 -6.30 11.23
C ARG A 52 12.33 -6.58 12.55
N ASP A 53 13.65 -6.81 12.52
CA ASP A 53 14.45 -7.04 13.72
C ASP A 53 14.74 -5.74 14.50
N THR A 54 14.71 -4.59 13.83
CA THR A 54 15.13 -3.30 14.41
C THR A 54 14.00 -2.32 14.65
N ALA A 55 12.91 -2.38 13.88
CA ALA A 55 11.76 -1.50 14.01
C ALA A 55 10.62 -2.16 14.80
N GLN A 56 9.83 -1.34 15.50
CA GLN A 56 8.68 -1.83 16.26
C GLN A 56 7.54 -2.27 15.33
N LEU A 57 7.32 -1.53 14.26
CA LEU A 57 6.27 -1.78 13.27
C LEU A 57 6.86 -1.68 11.87
N VAL A 58 6.57 -2.65 11.03
CA VAL A 58 6.97 -2.64 9.61
C VAL A 58 5.75 -2.93 8.76
N VAL A 59 5.58 -2.15 7.71
CA VAL A 59 4.57 -2.36 6.66
C VAL A 59 5.30 -2.42 5.33
N LEU A 60 5.04 -3.47 4.55
CA LEU A 60 5.65 -3.69 3.25
C LEU A 60 4.61 -3.49 2.14
N VAL A 61 4.87 -2.55 1.23
CA VAL A 61 3.93 -2.08 0.21
C VAL A 61 4.51 -2.28 -1.19
N ASP A 62 3.66 -2.55 -2.19
CA ASP A 62 4.07 -2.62 -3.59
C ASP A 62 3.25 -1.65 -4.44
N ALA A 63 3.94 -0.81 -5.21
CA ALA A 63 3.31 0.21 -6.04
C ALA A 63 3.07 -0.24 -7.51
N GLY A 64 2.96 -1.55 -7.76
CA GLY A 64 2.58 -2.10 -9.06
C GLY A 64 3.75 -2.48 -9.96
N ASP A 65 3.41 -3.02 -11.13
CA ASP A 65 4.33 -3.57 -12.14
C ASP A 65 5.27 -4.65 -11.58
N ARG A 66 4.67 -5.64 -10.91
CA ARG A 66 5.41 -6.68 -10.19
C ARG A 66 5.86 -7.82 -11.08
N TRP A 67 5.11 -8.17 -12.13
CA TRP A 67 5.46 -9.23 -13.09
C TRP A 67 5.67 -8.67 -14.49
N THR A 68 5.98 -9.57 -15.44
CA THR A 68 6.34 -9.27 -16.83
C THR A 68 7.72 -8.59 -16.96
N GLY A 69 8.63 -9.30 -17.64
CA GLY A 69 9.99 -8.82 -17.92
C GLY A 69 11.12 -9.79 -17.61
N ASN A 70 10.79 -11.02 -17.15
CA ASN A 70 11.79 -12.06 -16.90
C ASN A 70 11.27 -13.42 -17.36
N ALA A 71 11.98 -14.05 -18.28
CA ALA A 71 11.59 -15.31 -18.91
C ALA A 71 11.28 -16.44 -17.90
N TYR A 72 11.96 -16.50 -16.77
CA TYR A 72 11.66 -17.52 -15.73
C TYR A 72 10.31 -17.33 -15.07
N VAL A 73 9.82 -16.09 -15.01
CA VAL A 73 8.53 -15.76 -14.45
C VAL A 73 7.45 -15.82 -15.53
N ASP A 74 7.75 -15.25 -16.71
CA ASP A 74 6.79 -15.10 -17.80
C ASP A 74 6.48 -16.44 -18.47
N MET A 75 7.42 -17.39 -18.47
CA MET A 75 7.28 -18.75 -19.01
C MET A 75 6.97 -19.82 -17.94
N ALA A 76 6.71 -19.42 -16.71
CA ALA A 76 6.26 -20.35 -15.67
C ALA A 76 4.92 -20.98 -16.06
N ALA A 77 4.59 -22.13 -15.50
CA ALA A 77 3.31 -22.82 -15.75
C ALA A 77 2.10 -21.90 -15.49
N THR A 78 2.22 -21.00 -14.56
CA THR A 78 1.32 -19.85 -14.37
C THR A 78 2.21 -18.60 -14.35
N PRO A 79 2.23 -17.81 -15.44
CA PRO A 79 3.03 -16.58 -15.52
C PRO A 79 2.78 -15.67 -14.30
N GLY A 80 3.81 -14.99 -13.80
CA GLY A 80 3.68 -14.12 -12.63
C GLY A 80 3.62 -14.82 -11.26
N MET A 81 3.16 -16.07 -11.18
CA MET A 81 3.00 -16.80 -9.92
C MET A 81 4.29 -16.90 -9.09
N PRO A 82 5.50 -17.07 -9.66
CA PRO A 82 6.74 -17.06 -8.89
C PRO A 82 6.94 -15.76 -8.10
N MET A 83 6.55 -14.60 -8.66
CA MET A 83 6.61 -13.32 -7.96
C MET A 83 5.64 -13.29 -6.79
N ILE A 84 4.38 -13.67 -7.01
CA ILE A 84 3.35 -13.69 -5.96
C ILE A 84 3.76 -14.62 -4.82
N ALA A 85 4.28 -15.82 -5.14
CA ALA A 85 4.74 -16.76 -4.12
C ALA A 85 5.86 -16.18 -3.23
N LEU A 86 6.79 -15.44 -3.85
CA LEU A 86 7.86 -14.75 -3.12
C LEU A 86 7.32 -13.59 -2.29
N MET A 87 6.40 -12.78 -2.83
CA MET A 87 5.78 -11.67 -2.13
C MET A 87 4.94 -12.16 -0.94
N ASN A 88 4.13 -13.20 -1.12
CA ASN A 88 3.38 -13.84 -0.04
C ASN A 88 4.31 -14.33 1.07
N ARG A 89 5.41 -15.01 0.70
CA ARG A 89 6.39 -15.51 1.67
C ARG A 89 7.11 -14.38 2.40
N LEU A 90 7.38 -13.28 1.73
CA LEU A 90 8.03 -12.11 2.34
C LEU A 90 7.07 -11.32 3.23
N GLY A 91 5.76 -11.57 3.12
CA GLY A 91 4.74 -10.93 3.93
C GLY A 91 4.52 -9.47 3.55
N TYR A 92 4.19 -9.23 2.29
CA TYR A 92 3.63 -7.94 1.87
C TYR A 92 2.31 -7.70 2.60
N ASP A 93 2.00 -6.43 2.85
CA ASP A 93 0.77 -6.01 3.52
C ASP A 93 -0.23 -5.43 2.52
N VAL A 94 0.22 -4.57 1.60
CA VAL A 94 -0.63 -3.86 0.64
C VAL A 94 0.05 -3.75 -0.73
N ALA A 95 -0.73 -3.80 -1.79
CA ALA A 95 -0.28 -3.48 -3.14
C ALA A 95 -1.34 -2.69 -3.92
N THR A 96 -0.89 -1.92 -4.93
CA THR A 96 -1.77 -1.40 -5.98
C THR A 96 -1.53 -2.11 -7.31
N LEU A 97 -2.26 -1.75 -8.35
CA LEU A 97 -2.02 -2.21 -9.72
C LEU A 97 -1.11 -1.25 -10.45
N GLY A 98 -0.24 -1.78 -11.33
CA GLY A 98 0.37 -1.04 -12.42
C GLY A 98 -0.25 -1.42 -13.77
N ASN A 99 0.26 -0.90 -14.88
CA ASN A 99 -0.24 -1.21 -16.20
C ASN A 99 0.10 -2.64 -16.64
N HIS A 100 1.26 -3.16 -16.25
CA HIS A 100 1.69 -4.53 -16.59
C HIS A 100 0.95 -5.63 -15.83
N GLU A 101 0.18 -5.29 -14.81
CA GLU A 101 -0.73 -6.26 -14.20
C GLU A 101 -1.80 -6.76 -15.18
N PHE A 102 -2.13 -5.98 -16.20
CA PHE A 102 -3.14 -6.31 -17.21
C PHE A 102 -2.59 -7.07 -18.44
N ASP A 103 -1.30 -7.33 -18.54
CA ASP A 103 -0.64 -7.94 -19.73
C ASP A 103 -1.26 -9.27 -20.14
N HIS A 104 -1.72 -10.08 -19.22
CA HIS A 104 -2.35 -11.36 -19.45
C HIS A 104 -3.89 -11.31 -19.40
N GLY A 105 -4.48 -10.11 -19.39
CA GLY A 105 -5.92 -9.86 -19.40
C GLY A 105 -6.59 -10.02 -18.02
N GLN A 106 -7.84 -9.57 -17.95
CA GLN A 106 -8.59 -9.38 -16.72
C GLN A 106 -8.85 -10.68 -15.93
N ALA A 107 -9.29 -11.74 -16.63
CA ALA A 107 -9.60 -13.01 -15.98
C ALA A 107 -8.35 -13.67 -15.38
N PHE A 108 -7.18 -13.43 -15.99
CA PHE A 108 -5.91 -13.86 -15.44
C PHE A 108 -5.55 -13.03 -14.20
N LEU A 109 -5.63 -11.72 -14.29
CA LEU A 109 -5.36 -10.80 -13.18
C LEU A 109 -6.24 -11.13 -11.97
N GLY A 110 -7.54 -11.38 -12.17
CA GLY A 110 -8.45 -11.77 -11.09
C GLY A 110 -7.95 -13.00 -10.32
N ARG A 111 -7.57 -14.07 -11.05
CA ARG A 111 -7.02 -15.28 -10.39
C ARG A 111 -5.71 -15.02 -9.67
N MET A 112 -4.90 -14.12 -10.19
CA MET A 112 -3.63 -13.75 -9.55
C MET A 112 -3.89 -12.98 -8.24
N ILE A 113 -4.87 -12.06 -8.23
CA ILE A 113 -5.30 -11.34 -7.03
C ILE A 113 -5.81 -12.33 -5.97
N ASP A 114 -6.63 -13.30 -6.35
CA ASP A 114 -7.11 -14.36 -5.44
C ASP A 114 -5.97 -15.19 -4.80
N SER A 115 -4.79 -15.20 -5.44
CA SER A 115 -3.60 -15.93 -4.95
C SER A 115 -2.71 -15.08 -4.04
N MET A 116 -2.98 -13.78 -3.90
CA MET A 116 -2.23 -12.87 -3.05
C MET A 116 -2.69 -12.99 -1.60
N ALA A 117 -1.73 -13.07 -0.67
CA ALA A 117 -1.98 -13.09 0.77
C ALA A 117 -1.92 -11.69 1.41
N PHE A 118 -1.97 -10.65 0.59
CA PHE A 118 -1.93 -9.24 0.97
C PHE A 118 -3.06 -8.48 0.28
N GLU A 119 -3.39 -7.32 0.84
CA GLU A 119 -4.48 -6.49 0.31
C GLU A 119 -4.09 -5.86 -1.03
N VAL A 120 -4.99 -5.93 -2.02
CA VAL A 120 -4.83 -5.23 -3.30
C VAL A 120 -5.89 -4.14 -3.39
N VAL A 121 -5.44 -2.91 -3.54
CA VAL A 121 -6.29 -1.72 -3.58
C VAL A 121 -6.11 -0.97 -4.89
N CYS A 122 -7.21 -0.54 -5.52
CA CYS A 122 -7.16 0.35 -6.67
C CYS A 122 -8.45 1.17 -6.76
N ALA A 123 -8.33 2.47 -6.59
CA ALA A 123 -9.46 3.38 -6.47
C ALA A 123 -10.07 3.78 -7.82
N ASN A 124 -9.31 3.63 -8.90
CA ASN A 124 -9.70 4.12 -10.22
C ASN A 124 -9.81 3.02 -11.28
N VAL A 125 -10.11 1.79 -10.87
CA VAL A 125 -10.51 0.73 -11.79
C VAL A 125 -11.92 0.30 -11.45
N THR A 126 -12.83 0.39 -12.41
CA THR A 126 -14.19 -0.13 -12.27
C THR A 126 -14.50 -1.06 -13.43
N SER A 127 -15.37 -2.03 -13.21
CA SER A 127 -15.78 -3.00 -14.22
C SER A 127 -17.29 -3.14 -14.22
N ASP A 128 -17.89 -3.15 -15.38
CA ASP A 128 -19.28 -3.51 -15.61
C ASP A 128 -19.44 -5.03 -15.89
N THR A 129 -18.33 -5.76 -16.00
CA THR A 129 -18.28 -7.18 -16.26
C THR A 129 -17.98 -7.98 -14.98
N CYS A 130 -18.39 -9.25 -14.95
CA CYS A 130 -18.06 -10.16 -13.84
C CYS A 130 -16.69 -10.83 -13.98
N THR A 131 -15.89 -10.45 -14.98
CA THR A 131 -14.59 -11.07 -15.27
C THR A 131 -13.42 -10.46 -14.49
N PHE A 132 -13.57 -9.22 -14.02
CA PHE A 132 -12.59 -8.54 -13.19
C PHE A 132 -13.15 -8.32 -11.78
N PRO A 133 -12.40 -8.64 -10.71
CA PRO A 133 -12.87 -8.44 -9.35
C PRO A 133 -13.03 -6.95 -9.03
N GLN A 134 -14.11 -6.60 -8.33
CA GLN A 134 -14.24 -5.24 -7.79
C GLN A 134 -13.22 -5.05 -6.68
N LEU A 135 -12.17 -4.27 -6.93
CA LEU A 135 -11.16 -3.96 -5.93
C LEU A 135 -11.63 -2.90 -4.94
N PRO A 136 -11.23 -3.01 -3.67
CA PRO A 136 -11.42 -1.93 -2.73
C PRO A 136 -10.57 -0.71 -3.15
N PRO A 137 -11.10 0.52 -3.03
CA PRO A 137 -10.34 1.72 -3.36
C PRO A 137 -9.21 2.00 -2.37
N TYR A 138 -9.33 1.48 -1.17
CA TYR A 138 -8.38 1.63 -0.08
C TYR A 138 -8.52 0.49 0.93
N VAL A 139 -7.52 0.36 1.78
CA VAL A 139 -7.55 -0.46 3.00
C VAL A 139 -7.06 0.36 4.18
N VAL A 140 -7.56 0.03 5.37
CA VAL A 140 -7.06 0.58 6.63
C VAL A 140 -6.46 -0.56 7.44
N LEU A 141 -5.17 -0.49 7.70
CA LEU A 141 -4.48 -1.40 8.58
C LEU A 141 -4.37 -0.81 9.99
N ASP A 142 -4.69 -1.61 10.99
CA ASP A 142 -4.38 -1.28 12.39
C ASP A 142 -3.07 -2.00 12.76
N LYS A 143 -2.05 -1.23 13.03
CA LYS A 143 -0.76 -1.73 13.49
C LYS A 143 -0.51 -1.21 14.91
N ASP A 144 -0.86 -2.04 15.89
CA ASP A 144 -0.70 -1.73 17.32
C ASP A 144 -1.38 -0.41 17.74
N GLY A 145 -2.59 -0.19 17.23
CA GLY A 145 -3.42 0.99 17.51
C GLY A 145 -3.12 2.21 16.64
N ILE A 146 -2.21 2.11 15.67
CA ILE A 146 -2.01 3.13 14.64
C ILE A 146 -2.81 2.72 13.40
N ARG A 147 -3.79 3.53 13.02
CA ARG A 147 -4.63 3.30 11.84
C ARG A 147 -4.00 3.94 10.61
N ILE A 148 -3.56 3.12 9.68
CA ILE A 148 -2.88 3.54 8.47
C ILE A 148 -3.80 3.26 7.28
N GLY A 149 -4.22 4.30 6.57
CA GLY A 149 -5.02 4.19 5.35
C GLY A 149 -4.12 4.15 4.12
N PHE A 150 -4.35 3.18 3.24
CA PHE A 150 -3.65 3.06 1.95
C PHE A 150 -4.66 3.21 0.83
N VAL A 151 -4.52 4.23 0.00
CA VAL A 151 -5.32 4.45 -1.22
C VAL A 151 -4.46 4.02 -2.40
N GLY A 152 -4.97 3.15 -3.29
CA GLY A 152 -4.26 2.72 -4.49
C GLY A 152 -4.78 3.43 -5.74
N VAL A 153 -3.90 3.75 -6.68
CA VAL A 153 -4.29 4.25 -8.01
C VAL A 153 -3.33 3.75 -9.09
N VAL A 154 -3.83 3.61 -10.31
CA VAL A 154 -3.08 3.26 -11.51
C VAL A 154 -3.24 4.34 -12.58
N THR A 155 -2.23 4.50 -13.44
CA THR A 155 -2.27 5.47 -14.55
C THR A 155 -3.44 5.22 -15.51
N ASN A 156 -3.90 6.28 -16.19
CA ASN A 156 -4.82 6.21 -17.32
C ASN A 156 -4.42 7.18 -18.44
N TYR A 157 -3.17 7.68 -18.39
CA TYR A 157 -2.74 8.82 -19.21
C TYR A 157 -2.08 8.42 -20.53
N GLU A 158 -1.61 7.17 -20.69
CA GLU A 158 -0.86 6.71 -21.87
C GLU A 158 -1.76 6.26 -23.03
N GLY A 159 -2.94 5.77 -22.71
CA GLY A 159 -3.95 5.33 -23.68
C GLY A 159 -5.15 6.26 -23.76
N PRO A 160 -6.15 5.94 -24.57
CA PRO A 160 -7.40 6.70 -24.65
C PRO A 160 -8.29 6.43 -23.43
N GLY A 161 -7.84 6.87 -22.24
CA GLY A 161 -8.55 6.69 -20.97
C GLY A 161 -8.28 5.33 -20.27
N HIS A 162 -7.16 4.69 -20.58
CA HIS A 162 -6.70 3.46 -19.90
C HIS A 162 -5.16 3.44 -19.83
N PRO A 163 -4.56 2.57 -19.00
CA PRO A 163 -3.11 2.40 -18.96
C PRO A 163 -2.50 1.95 -20.29
N ALA A 164 -1.19 2.11 -20.45
CA ALA A 164 -0.47 1.52 -21.58
C ALA A 164 -0.61 0.00 -21.56
N GLY A 165 -0.89 -0.59 -22.73
CA GLY A 165 -1.04 -2.04 -22.88
C GLY A 165 -1.92 -2.43 -24.06
N ASN A 166 -2.25 -3.72 -24.14
CA ASN A 166 -3.14 -4.23 -25.17
C ASN A 166 -4.58 -3.80 -24.88
N ALA A 167 -5.21 -3.07 -25.82
CA ALA A 167 -6.57 -2.57 -25.67
C ALA A 167 -7.59 -3.65 -25.28
N SER A 168 -7.43 -4.89 -25.78
CA SER A 168 -8.33 -5.99 -25.41
C SER A 168 -8.25 -6.40 -23.92
N SER A 169 -7.17 -6.06 -23.24
CA SER A 169 -7.04 -6.29 -21.81
C SER A 169 -7.89 -5.34 -20.96
N PHE A 170 -8.38 -4.26 -21.56
CA PHE A 170 -9.15 -3.22 -20.87
C PHE A 170 -10.63 -3.16 -21.29
N GLU A 171 -11.09 -4.06 -22.15
CA GLU A 171 -12.49 -4.09 -22.59
C GLU A 171 -13.46 -4.24 -21.40
N GLY A 172 -14.44 -3.33 -21.27
CA GLY A 172 -15.39 -3.31 -20.16
C GLY A 172 -14.81 -2.83 -18.82
N LEU A 173 -13.58 -2.30 -18.82
CA LEU A 173 -13.01 -1.56 -17.69
C LEU A 173 -13.07 -0.07 -17.94
N GLU A 174 -13.33 0.67 -16.89
CA GLU A 174 -13.21 2.12 -16.85
C GLU A 174 -12.08 2.50 -15.88
N PHE A 175 -11.35 3.53 -16.25
CA PHE A 175 -10.24 4.08 -15.47
C PHE A 175 -10.50 5.58 -15.20
N PRO A 176 -11.35 5.94 -14.24
CA PRO A 176 -11.53 7.32 -13.79
C PRO A 176 -10.19 7.99 -13.49
N ASP A 177 -10.18 9.33 -13.55
CA ASP A 177 -8.98 10.10 -13.28
C ASP A 177 -8.35 9.73 -11.92
N PRO A 178 -7.10 9.23 -11.90
CA PRO A 178 -6.48 8.72 -10.68
C PRO A 178 -6.25 9.82 -9.63
N GLN A 179 -5.92 11.05 -10.04
CA GLN A 179 -5.75 12.16 -9.09
C GLN A 179 -7.08 12.52 -8.43
N ALA A 180 -8.17 12.58 -9.20
CA ALA A 180 -9.49 12.87 -8.67
C ALA A 180 -9.94 11.79 -7.68
N MET A 181 -9.67 10.51 -7.97
CA MET A 181 -10.01 9.41 -7.08
C MET A 181 -9.14 9.40 -5.82
N ALA A 182 -7.83 9.68 -5.93
CA ALA A 182 -6.95 9.86 -4.79
C ALA A 182 -7.45 10.97 -3.85
N MET A 183 -7.78 12.14 -4.39
CA MET A 183 -8.31 13.28 -3.62
C MET A 183 -9.64 12.94 -2.94
N LYS A 184 -10.55 12.23 -3.63
CA LYS A 184 -11.84 11.79 -3.09
C LYS A 184 -11.64 10.93 -1.83
N TYR A 185 -10.83 9.90 -1.93
CA TYR A 185 -10.61 8.99 -0.82
C TYR A 185 -9.69 9.55 0.27
N ALA A 186 -8.80 10.49 -0.07
CA ALA A 186 -8.09 11.27 0.94
C ALA A 186 -9.06 12.07 1.82
N ALA A 187 -10.04 12.73 1.22
CA ALA A 187 -11.07 13.46 1.95
C ALA A 187 -11.92 12.56 2.86
N GLU A 188 -12.25 11.37 2.38
CA GLU A 188 -13.06 10.42 3.13
C GLU A 188 -12.31 9.82 4.33
N LEU A 189 -11.04 9.47 4.14
CA LEU A 189 -10.24 8.72 5.12
C LEU A 189 -9.59 9.61 6.16
N ARG A 190 -9.08 10.78 5.80
CA ARG A 190 -8.27 11.63 6.69
C ARG A 190 -8.85 11.81 8.10
N PRO A 191 -10.16 12.05 8.29
CA PRO A 191 -10.72 12.22 9.64
C PRO A 191 -10.80 10.93 10.47
N LYS A 192 -10.52 9.76 9.89
CA LYS A 192 -10.75 8.45 10.50
C LYS A 192 -9.46 7.69 10.83
N ILE A 193 -8.30 8.20 10.41
CA ILE A 193 -7.01 7.48 10.44
C ILE A 193 -5.90 8.37 10.99
N ASP A 194 -4.80 7.74 11.38
CA ASP A 194 -3.64 8.43 11.93
C ASP A 194 -2.62 8.76 10.83
N LEU A 195 -2.43 7.87 9.85
CA LEU A 195 -1.53 8.04 8.72
C LEU A 195 -2.24 7.73 7.40
N LEU A 196 -2.07 8.58 6.39
CA LEU A 196 -2.62 8.37 5.05
C LEU A 196 -1.51 8.24 4.02
N VAL A 197 -1.51 7.10 3.34
CA VAL A 197 -0.53 6.73 2.32
C VAL A 197 -1.22 6.63 0.97
N LEU A 198 -0.67 7.28 -0.05
CA LEU A 198 -1.01 7.01 -1.43
C LEU A 198 -0.03 5.97 -1.99
N VAL A 199 -0.56 4.91 -2.57
CA VAL A 199 0.19 3.91 -3.33
C VAL A 199 -0.11 4.15 -4.80
N SER A 200 0.80 4.83 -5.47
CA SER A 200 0.59 5.39 -6.80
C SER A 200 1.35 4.64 -7.88
N HIS A 201 0.66 4.33 -8.97
CA HIS A 201 1.30 3.92 -10.22
C HIS A 201 0.93 4.89 -11.35
N MET A 202 1.02 6.22 -11.07
CA MET A 202 0.69 7.27 -12.03
C MET A 202 1.93 7.87 -12.72
N GLY A 203 3.11 7.67 -12.16
CA GLY A 203 4.33 8.35 -12.55
C GLY A 203 4.65 9.57 -11.65
N ASP A 204 5.93 9.85 -11.52
CA ASP A 204 6.45 10.87 -10.60
C ASP A 204 5.97 12.30 -10.95
N ASP A 205 5.82 12.62 -12.23
CA ASP A 205 5.29 13.91 -12.69
C ASP A 205 3.85 14.14 -12.20
N ARG A 206 3.00 13.10 -12.25
CA ARG A 206 1.61 13.15 -11.81
C ARG A 206 1.50 13.13 -10.28
N ASP A 207 2.38 12.41 -9.61
CA ASP A 207 2.46 12.41 -8.16
C ASP A 207 2.84 13.81 -7.63
N VAL A 208 3.83 14.46 -8.24
CA VAL A 208 4.23 15.82 -7.90
C VAL A 208 3.10 16.83 -8.19
N GLU A 209 2.40 16.69 -9.33
CA GLU A 209 1.25 17.53 -9.64
C GLU A 209 0.14 17.38 -8.60
N LEU A 210 -0.16 16.15 -8.18
CA LEU A 210 -1.15 15.86 -7.14
C LEU A 210 -0.75 16.48 -5.80
N LEU A 211 0.50 16.33 -5.36
CA LEU A 211 1.00 16.89 -4.11
C LEU A 211 0.95 18.42 -4.07
N GLY A 212 0.99 19.08 -5.22
CA GLY A 212 0.76 20.53 -5.34
C GLY A 212 -0.67 20.96 -5.03
N LYS A 213 -1.64 20.04 -5.08
CA LYS A 213 -3.08 20.29 -4.90
C LYS A 213 -3.66 19.62 -3.65
N GLU A 214 -3.06 18.52 -3.22
CA GLU A 214 -3.56 17.64 -2.16
C GLU A 214 -2.51 17.46 -1.07
N THR A 215 -2.81 17.93 0.12
CA THR A 215 -1.89 17.93 1.27
C THR A 215 -2.28 16.97 2.38
N ARG A 216 -3.32 16.17 2.16
CA ARG A 216 -3.85 15.23 3.16
C ARG A 216 -3.06 13.93 3.25
N PHE A 217 -2.30 13.56 2.20
CA PHE A 217 -1.40 12.42 2.23
C PHE A 217 -0.16 12.75 3.05
N ASP A 218 0.18 11.86 3.96
CA ASP A 218 1.42 11.94 4.76
C ASP A 218 2.60 11.35 4.00
N VAL A 219 2.34 10.35 3.14
CA VAL A 219 3.34 9.63 2.32
C VAL A 219 2.75 9.32 0.96
N VAL A 220 3.58 9.45 -0.08
CA VAL A 220 3.29 8.92 -1.43
C VAL A 220 4.38 7.89 -1.78
N ILE A 221 3.94 6.70 -2.16
CA ILE A 221 4.78 5.62 -2.68
C ILE A 221 4.48 5.52 -4.17
N GLY A 222 5.42 5.95 -5.00
CA GLY A 222 5.25 6.06 -6.45
C GLY A 222 5.87 4.91 -7.23
N GLY A 223 5.42 4.74 -8.48
CA GLY A 223 5.94 3.80 -9.48
C GLY A 223 5.73 4.32 -10.90
N HIS A 224 5.89 3.45 -11.90
CA HIS A 224 5.61 3.63 -13.33
C HIS A 224 6.76 4.24 -14.14
N THR A 225 7.30 5.38 -13.78
CA THR A 225 8.34 6.08 -14.58
C THR A 225 9.75 5.57 -14.35
N HIS A 226 9.96 4.65 -13.41
CA HIS A 226 11.29 4.10 -13.03
C HIS A 226 12.30 5.18 -12.62
N VAL A 227 11.83 6.35 -12.21
CA VAL A 227 12.67 7.46 -11.75
C VAL A 227 12.94 7.33 -10.26
N THR A 228 14.18 7.55 -9.85
CA THR A 228 14.52 7.70 -8.43
C THR A 228 14.37 9.16 -8.04
N VAL A 229 13.42 9.45 -7.16
CA VAL A 229 13.24 10.79 -6.59
C VAL A 229 13.96 10.84 -5.24
N SER A 230 14.82 11.84 -5.04
CA SER A 230 15.62 12.03 -3.82
C SER A 230 15.37 13.42 -3.20
#